data_ed859d939f78733eeb1bb7ffb9ed9395
#
_entry.id   ed859d939f78733eeb1bb7ffb9ed9395
#
_cell.length_a   1.000
_cell.length_b   1.000
_cell.length_c   1.000
_cell.angle_alpha   90.00
_cell.angle_beta   90.00
_cell.angle_gamma   90.00
#
_symmetry.space_group_name_H-M   'P 1'
#
loop_
_entity.id
_entity.type
_entity.pdbx_description
1 polymer ?
#
loop_
_entity_poly.entity_id
_entity_poly.type
_entity_poly.pdbx_seq_one_letter_code
_entity_poly.pdbx_strand_id
1 'polypeptide(L)'
;MRYLIIGLGIYGTNLARDLTDMGHEVIGADIRAANVEAIKDYISTAYILDSTDEPSLAALPLKNIDLVIVAIGENFGASVKTVALLRKIGVRKIYARAIDELHQSILEGLQVERILTPEQRAAHDLVNEME
;
A
#
# COMPACT_ATOMS: atom_id res chain seq x y z
N MET A 1 -8.64 -7.09 -12.04
CA MET A 1 -8.88 -6.03 -11.04
C MET A 1 -7.81 -4.95 -11.16
N ARG A 2 -8.11 -3.78 -10.68
CA ARG A 2 -7.17 -2.67 -10.61
C ARG A 2 -6.77 -2.39 -9.17
N TYR A 3 -5.48 -2.38 -8.94
CA TYR A 3 -4.91 -2.13 -7.61
C TYR A 3 -4.09 -0.86 -7.62
N LEU A 4 -4.18 -0.07 -6.54
CA LEU A 4 -3.26 1.02 -6.27
C LEU A 4 -2.42 0.64 -5.07
N ILE A 5 -1.10 0.66 -5.24
CA ILE A 5 -0.16 0.40 -4.15
C ILE A 5 0.55 1.69 -3.82
N ILE A 6 0.36 2.16 -2.59
CA ILE A 6 1.03 3.35 -2.06
C ILE A 6 2.16 2.90 -1.15
N GLY A 7 3.37 3.21 -1.53
CA GLY A 7 4.58 2.72 -0.87
C GLY A 7 5.21 1.59 -1.68
N LEU A 8 6.29 1.90 -2.39
CA LEU A 8 6.99 0.98 -3.29
C LEU A 8 8.36 0.60 -2.72
N GLY A 9 8.39 0.28 -1.43
CA GLY A 9 9.51 -0.36 -0.79
C GLY A 9 9.55 -1.84 -1.15
N ILE A 10 10.25 -2.65 -0.35
CA ILE A 10 10.41 -4.08 -0.63
C ILE A 10 9.05 -4.79 -0.70
N TYR A 11 8.21 -4.58 0.31
CA TYR A 11 6.90 -5.26 0.37
C TYR A 11 5.97 -4.78 -0.74
N GLY A 12 5.82 -3.47 -0.90
CA GLY A 12 4.94 -2.90 -1.92
C GLY A 12 5.36 -3.30 -3.34
N THR A 13 6.67 -3.33 -3.60
CA THR A 13 7.20 -3.75 -4.89
C THR A 13 6.91 -5.23 -5.17
N ASN A 14 7.07 -6.09 -4.18
CA ASN A 14 6.74 -7.51 -4.33
C ASN A 14 5.25 -7.72 -4.60
N LEU A 15 4.38 -6.99 -3.88
CA LEU A 15 2.94 -7.03 -4.16
C LEU A 15 2.64 -6.59 -5.58
N ALA A 16 3.25 -5.49 -6.02
CA ALA A 16 3.02 -4.94 -7.35
C ALA A 16 3.42 -5.93 -8.44
N ARG A 17 4.56 -6.59 -8.28
CA ARG A 17 5.04 -7.59 -9.24
C ARG A 17 4.14 -8.81 -9.29
N ASP A 18 3.79 -9.36 -8.13
CA ASP A 18 2.96 -10.57 -8.06
C ASP A 18 1.58 -10.33 -8.66
N LEU A 19 0.97 -9.18 -8.34
CA LEU A 19 -0.33 -8.83 -8.91
C LEU A 19 -0.26 -8.64 -10.42
N THR A 20 0.79 -8.01 -10.92
CA THR A 20 1.00 -7.83 -12.36
C THR A 20 1.18 -9.18 -13.05
N ASP A 21 1.97 -10.08 -12.45
CA ASP A 21 2.21 -11.41 -13.00
C ASP A 21 0.93 -12.26 -13.05
N MET A 22 -0.03 -11.98 -12.16
CA MET A 22 -1.34 -12.64 -12.17
C MET A 22 -2.32 -12.01 -13.15
N GLY A 23 -1.92 -11.00 -13.91
CA GLY A 23 -2.74 -10.39 -14.94
C GLY A 23 -3.57 -9.19 -14.48
N HIS A 24 -3.31 -8.66 -13.29
CA HIS A 24 -4.02 -7.49 -12.79
C HIS A 24 -3.34 -6.19 -13.24
N GLU A 25 -4.12 -5.12 -13.32
CA GLU A 25 -3.60 -3.79 -13.56
C GLU A 25 -3.14 -3.19 -12.23
N VAL A 26 -1.89 -2.75 -12.17
CA VAL A 26 -1.31 -2.18 -10.96
C VAL A 26 -0.84 -0.76 -11.22
N ILE A 27 -1.29 0.15 -10.35
CA ILE A 27 -0.82 1.53 -10.29
C ILE A 27 -0.02 1.66 -9.00
N GLY A 28 1.17 2.22 -9.09
CA GLY A 28 2.03 2.44 -7.92
C GLY A 28 2.24 3.91 -7.65
N ALA A 29 2.49 4.24 -6.38
CA ALA A 29 2.83 5.60 -5.97
C ALA A 29 3.84 5.56 -4.84
N ASP A 30 4.84 6.43 -4.91
CA ASP A 30 5.85 6.56 -3.86
C ASP A 30 6.39 7.98 -3.87
N ILE A 31 6.79 8.48 -2.72
CA ILE A 31 7.39 9.81 -2.60
C ILE A 31 8.83 9.81 -3.15
N ARG A 32 9.49 8.66 -3.16
CA ARG A 32 10.88 8.54 -3.63
C ARG A 32 10.93 8.19 -5.10
N ALA A 33 11.55 9.07 -5.89
CA ALA A 33 11.73 8.85 -7.32
C ALA A 33 12.44 7.52 -7.62
N ALA A 34 13.44 7.17 -6.83
CA ALA A 34 14.20 5.92 -7.03
C ALA A 34 13.30 4.68 -6.95
N ASN A 35 12.34 4.67 -6.03
CA ASN A 35 11.40 3.55 -5.90
C ASN A 35 10.47 3.45 -7.10
N VAL A 36 10.03 4.58 -7.63
CA VAL A 36 9.18 4.63 -8.81
C VAL A 36 9.96 4.17 -10.05
N GLU A 37 11.15 4.69 -10.23
CA GLU A 37 12.01 4.34 -11.38
C GLU A 37 12.32 2.84 -11.42
N ALA A 38 12.46 2.20 -10.28
CA ALA A 38 12.80 0.78 -10.19
C ALA A 38 11.68 -0.14 -10.69
N ILE A 39 10.42 0.31 -10.70
CA ILE A 39 9.28 -0.56 -11.02
C ILE A 39 8.38 -0.03 -12.15
N LYS A 40 8.54 1.22 -12.56
CA LYS A 40 7.59 1.85 -13.50
C LYS A 40 7.39 1.09 -14.80
N ASP A 41 8.41 0.41 -15.29
CA ASP A 41 8.34 -0.35 -16.55
C ASP A 41 7.70 -1.73 -16.37
N TYR A 42 7.52 -2.18 -15.15
CA TYR A 42 6.93 -3.48 -14.84
C TYR A 42 5.41 -3.41 -14.64
N ILE A 43 4.92 -2.34 -14.04
CA ILE A 43 3.50 -2.14 -13.73
C ILE A 43 2.84 -1.20 -14.73
N SER A 44 1.52 -1.06 -14.64
CA SER A 44 0.76 -0.25 -15.61
C SER A 44 1.14 1.22 -15.58
N THR A 45 1.24 1.81 -14.39
CA THR A 45 1.58 3.22 -14.20
C THR A 45 2.20 3.41 -12.83
N ALA A 46 3.15 4.33 -12.72
CA ALA A 46 3.75 4.68 -11.43
C ALA A 46 3.88 6.19 -11.30
N TYR A 47 3.58 6.71 -10.12
CA TYR A 47 3.58 8.13 -9.83
C TYR A 47 4.56 8.47 -8.71
N ILE A 48 5.31 9.55 -8.87
CA ILE A 48 6.07 10.15 -7.79
C ILE A 48 5.16 11.17 -7.14
N LEU A 49 4.72 10.91 -5.91
CA LEU A 49 3.88 11.84 -5.18
C LEU A 49 3.97 11.62 -3.68
N ASP A 50 3.60 12.64 -2.94
CA ASP A 50 3.45 12.57 -1.49
C ASP A 50 1.99 12.23 -1.18
N SER A 51 1.75 11.03 -0.68
CA SER A 51 0.39 10.56 -0.37
C SER A 51 -0.21 11.24 0.86
N THR A 52 0.57 12.03 1.58
CA THR A 52 0.07 12.85 2.70
C THR A 52 -0.42 14.23 2.25
N ASP A 53 -0.24 14.55 0.97
CA ASP A 53 -0.74 15.76 0.35
C ASP A 53 -2.09 15.46 -0.31
N GLU A 54 -3.16 16.00 0.26
CA GLU A 54 -4.51 15.64 -0.18
C GLU A 54 -4.76 15.92 -1.67
N PRO A 55 -4.38 17.10 -2.23
CA PRO A 55 -4.59 17.34 -3.66
C PRO A 55 -3.86 16.33 -4.55
N SER A 56 -2.63 15.96 -4.20
CA SER A 56 -1.86 14.98 -4.96
C SER A 56 -2.53 13.61 -4.93
N LEU A 57 -2.98 13.18 -3.76
CA LEU A 57 -3.66 11.91 -3.58
C LEU A 57 -5.00 11.88 -4.33
N ALA A 58 -5.77 12.96 -4.24
CA ALA A 58 -7.07 13.07 -4.89
C ALA A 58 -6.96 13.11 -6.42
N ALA A 59 -5.82 13.48 -6.97
CA ALA A 59 -5.58 13.50 -8.41
C ALA A 59 -5.41 12.10 -9.03
N LEU A 60 -5.18 11.08 -8.21
CA LEU A 60 -5.11 9.69 -8.68
C LEU A 60 -6.50 9.20 -9.13
N PRO A 61 -6.56 8.21 -10.04
CA PRO A 61 -7.84 7.70 -10.54
C PRO A 61 -8.53 6.76 -9.54
N LEU A 62 -8.79 7.26 -8.33
CA LEU A 62 -9.27 6.44 -7.20
C LEU A 62 -10.62 5.79 -7.46
N LYS A 63 -11.49 6.42 -8.26
CA LYS A 63 -12.81 5.85 -8.59
C LYS A 63 -12.73 4.56 -9.39
N ASN A 64 -11.64 4.36 -10.12
CA ASN A 64 -11.45 3.19 -10.97
C ASN A 64 -10.61 2.11 -10.31
N ILE A 65 -10.27 2.28 -9.04
CA ILE A 65 -9.45 1.35 -8.28
C ILE A 65 -10.35 0.42 -7.47
N ASP A 66 -10.10 -0.88 -7.57
CA ASP A 66 -10.85 -1.89 -6.82
C ASP A 66 -10.35 -2.03 -5.39
N LEU A 67 -9.04 -1.87 -5.18
CA LEU A 67 -8.43 -1.97 -3.85
C LEU A 67 -7.20 -1.07 -3.77
N VAL A 68 -7.12 -0.27 -2.71
CA VAL A 68 -5.93 0.50 -2.39
C VAL A 68 -5.16 -0.23 -1.28
N ILE A 69 -3.88 -0.46 -1.50
CA ILE A 69 -3.01 -1.06 -0.49
C ILE A 69 -1.97 -0.02 -0.05
N VAL A 70 -2.05 0.37 1.21
CA VAL A 70 -1.08 1.30 1.81
C VAL A 70 0.05 0.46 2.40
N ALA A 71 1.15 0.37 1.66
CA ALA A 71 2.29 -0.48 2.01
C ALA A 71 3.46 0.30 2.60
N ILE A 72 3.22 1.50 3.09
CA ILE A 72 4.24 2.35 3.71
C ILE A 72 4.73 1.67 5.00
N GLY A 73 6.02 1.35 5.06
CA GLY A 73 6.59 0.59 6.17
C GLY A 73 7.56 1.36 7.06
N GLU A 74 8.04 2.52 6.62
CA GLU A 74 9.08 3.26 7.35
C GLU A 74 8.57 4.50 8.08
N ASN A 75 7.39 4.98 7.71
CA ASN A 75 6.85 6.22 8.22
C ASN A 75 5.43 6.00 8.74
N PHE A 76 5.33 5.81 10.04
CA PHE A 76 4.08 5.61 10.76
C PHE A 76 3.10 6.76 10.50
N GLY A 77 3.56 8.01 10.65
CA GLY A 77 2.71 9.18 10.46
C GLY A 77 2.19 9.30 9.03
N ALA A 78 3.03 9.04 8.05
CA ALA A 78 2.64 9.09 6.65
C ALA A 78 1.61 8.01 6.33
N SER A 79 1.78 6.80 6.87
CA SER A 79 0.82 5.71 6.70
C SER A 79 -0.56 6.07 7.23
N VAL A 80 -0.63 6.51 8.48
CA VAL A 80 -1.88 6.88 9.14
C VAL A 80 -2.57 8.02 8.41
N LYS A 81 -1.81 9.06 8.08
CA LYS A 81 -2.37 10.22 7.38
C LYS A 81 -2.90 9.85 6.00
N THR A 82 -2.16 9.02 5.26
CA THR A 82 -2.60 8.54 3.95
C THR A 82 -3.93 7.79 4.05
N VAL A 83 -4.05 6.87 5.00
CA VAL A 83 -5.30 6.11 5.20
C VAL A 83 -6.44 7.04 5.56
N ALA A 84 -6.21 7.99 6.48
CA ALA A 84 -7.24 8.96 6.87
C ALA A 84 -7.71 9.81 5.68
N LEU A 85 -6.78 10.26 4.83
CA LEU A 85 -7.11 11.03 3.64
C LEU A 85 -7.88 10.20 2.60
N LEU A 86 -7.50 8.94 2.41
CA LEU A 86 -8.24 8.04 1.51
C LEU A 86 -9.68 7.86 1.98
N ARG A 87 -9.90 7.70 3.29
CA ARG A 87 -11.25 7.64 3.86
C ARG A 87 -12.02 8.93 3.62
N LYS A 88 -11.38 10.07 3.86
CA LYS A 88 -11.99 11.39 3.63
C LYS A 88 -12.41 11.58 2.18
N ILE A 89 -11.58 11.13 1.23
CA ILE A 89 -11.87 11.22 -0.20
C ILE A 89 -13.01 10.28 -0.61
N GLY A 90 -13.26 9.23 0.16
CA GLY A 90 -14.35 8.30 -0.09
C GLY A 90 -13.93 6.93 -0.60
N VAL A 91 -12.65 6.59 -0.51
CA VAL A 91 -12.16 5.26 -0.86
C VAL A 91 -12.70 4.26 0.16
N ARG A 92 -13.32 3.18 -0.32
CA ARG A 92 -13.98 2.20 0.55
C ARG A 92 -13.08 1.02 0.91
N LYS A 93 -12.37 0.46 -0.06
CA LYS A 93 -11.55 -0.73 0.15
C LYS A 93 -10.07 -0.35 0.31
N ILE A 94 -9.59 -0.47 1.54
CA ILE A 94 -8.22 -0.15 1.90
C ILE A 94 -7.63 -1.31 2.69
N TYR A 95 -6.49 -1.83 2.24
CA TYR A 95 -5.61 -2.68 3.05
C TYR A 95 -4.43 -1.82 3.49
N ALA A 96 -3.95 -2.02 4.69
CA ALA A 96 -2.84 -1.22 5.20
C ALA A 96 -1.84 -2.08 5.97
N ARG A 97 -0.56 -1.84 5.74
CA ARG A 97 0.52 -2.49 6.46
C ARG A 97 0.73 -1.83 7.82
N ALA A 98 0.80 -2.64 8.87
CA ALA A 98 1.15 -2.18 10.21
C ALA A 98 2.59 -2.56 10.51
N ILE A 99 3.33 -1.63 11.13
CA ILE A 99 4.74 -1.84 11.51
C ILE A 99 4.89 -2.30 12.96
N ASP A 100 3.87 -2.07 13.79
CA ASP A 100 3.86 -2.49 15.19
C ASP A 100 2.43 -2.53 15.73
N GLU A 101 2.27 -2.91 17.00
CA GLU A 101 0.95 -3.05 17.62
C GLU A 101 0.18 -1.72 17.73
N LEU A 102 0.88 -0.62 18.03
CA LEU A 102 0.24 0.68 18.11
C LEU A 102 -0.29 1.11 16.74
N HIS A 103 0.51 0.93 15.70
CA HIS A 103 0.11 1.21 14.32
C HIS A 103 -1.13 0.38 13.95
N GLN A 104 -1.11 -0.90 14.29
CA GLN A 104 -2.24 -1.80 14.05
C GLN A 104 -3.52 -1.28 14.73
N SER A 105 -3.43 -0.87 16.00
CA SER A 105 -4.57 -0.34 16.74
C SER A 105 -5.17 0.90 16.08
N ILE A 106 -4.31 1.80 15.59
CA ILE A 106 -4.76 3.01 14.92
C ILE A 106 -5.44 2.67 13.60
N LEU A 107 -4.87 1.76 12.83
CA LEU A 107 -5.48 1.32 11.56
C LEU A 107 -6.82 0.62 11.78
N GLU A 108 -6.96 -0.15 12.85
CA GLU A 108 -8.24 -0.74 13.23
C GLU A 108 -9.28 0.34 13.48
N GLY A 109 -8.90 1.42 14.18
CA GLY A 109 -9.77 2.57 14.41
C GLY A 109 -10.16 3.31 13.13
N LEU A 110 -9.34 3.26 12.11
CA LEU A 110 -9.64 3.82 10.79
C LEU A 110 -10.46 2.86 9.91
N GLN A 111 -10.78 1.68 10.44
CA GLN A 111 -11.66 0.70 9.80
C GLN A 111 -11.19 0.22 8.43
N VAL A 112 -9.88 0.01 8.28
CA VAL A 112 -9.37 -0.61 7.06
C VAL A 112 -9.88 -2.04 6.95
N GLU A 113 -10.10 -2.53 5.74
CA GLU A 113 -10.68 -3.84 5.50
C GLU A 113 -9.75 -4.98 5.90
N ARG A 114 -8.44 -4.74 5.82
CA ARG A 114 -7.45 -5.73 6.25
C ARG A 114 -6.15 -5.05 6.67
N ILE A 115 -5.60 -5.52 7.78
CA ILE A 115 -4.28 -5.09 8.25
C ILE A 115 -3.26 -6.14 7.87
N LEU A 116 -2.18 -5.70 7.24
CA LEU A 116 -1.11 -6.57 6.76
C LEU A 116 0.07 -6.46 7.72
N THR A 117 0.57 -7.62 8.16
CA THR A 117 1.70 -7.71 9.09
C THR A 117 2.74 -8.66 8.49
N PRO A 118 3.44 -8.23 7.42
CA PRO A 118 4.29 -9.14 6.65
C PRO A 118 5.41 -9.79 7.46
N GLU A 119 6.01 -9.05 8.40
CA GLU A 119 7.09 -9.61 9.24
C GLU A 119 6.56 -10.70 10.16
N GLN A 120 5.42 -10.47 10.82
CA GLN A 120 4.76 -11.50 11.65
C GLN A 120 4.38 -12.71 10.81
N ARG A 121 3.81 -12.48 9.65
CA ARG A 121 3.36 -13.56 8.76
C ARG A 121 4.55 -14.37 8.26
N ALA A 122 5.63 -13.72 7.87
CA ALA A 122 6.84 -14.41 7.42
C ALA A 122 7.44 -15.25 8.54
N ALA A 123 7.51 -14.72 9.76
CA ALA A 123 7.99 -15.46 10.91
C ALA A 123 7.12 -16.67 11.21
N HIS A 124 5.80 -16.50 11.20
CA HIS A 124 4.84 -17.58 11.42
C HIS A 124 4.97 -18.68 10.36
N ASP A 125 5.08 -18.28 9.10
CA ASP A 125 5.23 -19.24 7.99
C ASP A 125 6.52 -20.04 8.11
N LEU A 126 7.63 -19.38 8.48
CA LEU A 126 8.89 -20.09 8.70
C LEU A 126 8.79 -21.12 9.82
N VAL A 127 8.21 -20.72 10.97
CA VAL A 127 8.05 -21.64 12.10
C VAL A 127 7.20 -22.85 11.71
N ASN A 128 6.14 -22.64 10.93
CA ASN A 128 5.28 -23.74 10.46
C ASN A 128 6.05 -24.69 9.51
N GLU A 129 6.96 -24.17 8.69
CA GLU A 129 7.79 -25.00 7.81
C GLU A 129 8.79 -25.84 8.59
N MET A 130 9.19 -25.39 9.77
CA MET A 130 10.17 -26.08 10.61
C MET A 130 9.57 -27.21 11.44
N GLU A 131 8.25 -27.29 11.52
CA GLU A 131 7.54 -28.36 12.25
C GLU A 131 7.58 -29.73 11.49
#